data_88a10cb0e7b4a1abaa7f54670334e20a
#
_entry.id   88a10cb0e7b4a1abaa7f54670334e20a
#
_cell.length_a   1.000
_cell.length_b   1.000
_cell.length_c   1.000
_cell.angle_alpha   90.00
_cell.angle_beta   90.00
_cell.angle_gamma   90.00
#
_symmetry.space_group_name_H-M   'P 1'
#
loop_
_entity.id
_entity.type
_entity.pdbx_description
1 polymer ?
#
loop_
_entity_poly.entity_id
_entity_poly.type
_entity_poly.pdbx_seq_one_letter_code
_entity_poly.pdbx_strand_id
1 'polypeptide(L)'
;MTTTTKVVGKNSSTFTWADVTYSVKGKEILKGISGELSGGKVCAILGPSGAGKTSLLNILANRVRDKGAKQKVGGKILLDGQALVGDQLRKRIAYVMQEDLLFATQTPREALLFSAMLRLPQSVPMSEKKEMVEKMLGDLGLMECANTYCGDHMIRGISGGEKKRTAIGIELVMRPTLIFLDEPTSGLDSFAAHNVVKKLVELAHNQGCNVLCTIHQPSSEVFHTFNNAMLLYKGKSLFFGSVPQLSAGLASNAVGCPAEYNLADHSITLIQTTDEEKLDALKKALAGMLRSDSNTPVFRPSRL
;
A
#
# COMPACT_ATOMS: atom_id res chain seq x y z
N MET A 1 3.96 -43.26 11.88
CA MET A 1 4.51 -42.05 12.54
C MET A 1 3.96 -40.84 11.79
N THR A 2 2.93 -40.23 12.34
CA THR A 2 2.19 -39.13 11.72
C THR A 2 2.93 -37.81 12.02
N THR A 3 3.58 -37.27 11.01
CA THR A 3 4.29 -36.00 11.13
C THR A 3 3.25 -34.86 11.11
N THR A 4 2.91 -34.36 12.28
CA THR A 4 2.05 -33.22 12.47
C THR A 4 2.79 -31.96 11.96
N THR A 5 2.42 -31.47 10.79
CA THR A 5 2.91 -30.20 10.26
C THR A 5 2.45 -29.10 11.23
N LYS A 6 3.37 -28.56 12.02
CA LYS A 6 3.13 -27.36 12.84
C LYS A 6 2.66 -26.25 11.92
N VAL A 7 1.39 -25.84 12.07
CA VAL A 7 0.89 -24.59 11.56
C VAL A 7 1.71 -23.49 12.22
N VAL A 8 2.64 -22.91 11.45
CA VAL A 8 3.42 -21.75 11.86
C VAL A 8 2.41 -20.63 12.13
N GLY A 9 2.29 -20.23 13.39
CA GLY A 9 1.44 -19.13 13.80
C GLY A 9 1.74 -17.92 12.91
N LYS A 10 0.68 -17.26 12.39
CA LYS A 10 0.75 -16.02 11.61
C LYS A 10 1.49 -14.98 12.46
N ASN A 11 2.80 -14.82 12.24
CA ASN A 11 3.53 -13.67 12.76
C ASN A 11 3.03 -12.44 12.00
N SER A 12 2.03 -11.78 12.56
CA SER A 12 1.53 -10.52 12.01
C SER A 12 2.59 -9.45 12.25
N SER A 13 3.29 -9.04 11.19
CA SER A 13 4.24 -7.94 11.30
C SER A 13 3.54 -6.62 11.55
N THR A 14 4.18 -5.75 12.33
CA THR A 14 3.70 -4.41 12.63
C THR A 14 4.62 -3.38 11.98
N PHE A 15 4.04 -2.52 11.16
CA PHE A 15 4.72 -1.40 10.52
C PHE A 15 4.26 -0.09 11.12
N THR A 16 5.17 0.67 11.74
CA THR A 16 4.87 1.93 12.40
C THR A 16 5.72 3.06 11.85
N TRP A 17 5.13 4.24 11.77
CA TRP A 17 5.85 5.46 11.44
C TRP A 17 5.35 6.61 12.32
N ALA A 18 6.28 7.42 12.83
CA ALA A 18 5.99 8.50 13.75
C ALA A 18 6.67 9.78 13.31
N ASP A 19 5.89 10.86 13.27
CA ASP A 19 6.31 12.23 12.99
C ASP A 19 7.15 12.36 11.71
N VAL A 20 6.75 11.62 10.65
CA VAL A 20 7.44 11.64 9.36
C VAL A 20 7.32 13.02 8.73
N THR A 21 8.48 13.66 8.54
CA THR A 21 8.59 14.97 7.88
C THR A 21 9.44 14.86 6.62
N TYR A 22 9.14 15.68 5.64
CA TYR A 22 9.91 15.77 4.41
C TYR A 22 9.93 17.19 3.87
N SER A 23 11.14 17.67 3.59
CA SER A 23 11.32 18.97 2.93
C SER A 23 12.31 18.90 1.78
N VAL A 24 12.04 19.69 0.73
CA VAL A 24 12.89 19.82 -0.46
C VAL A 24 13.17 21.29 -0.70
N LYS A 25 14.44 21.66 -0.74
CA LYS A 25 14.87 23.05 -0.93
C LYS A 25 14.15 24.04 0.00
N GLY A 26 13.97 23.65 1.26
CA GLY A 26 13.29 24.48 2.28
C GLY A 26 11.76 24.45 2.24
N LYS A 27 11.13 23.84 1.22
CA LYS A 27 9.67 23.68 1.16
C LYS A 27 9.27 22.38 1.87
N GLU A 28 8.43 22.50 2.90
CA GLU A 28 7.85 21.33 3.58
C GLU A 28 6.78 20.65 2.71
N ILE A 29 7.00 19.36 2.45
CA ILE A 29 6.10 18.48 1.69
C ILE A 29 5.26 17.62 2.65
N LEU A 30 5.90 17.06 3.70
CA LEU A 30 5.22 16.30 4.74
C LEU A 30 5.50 16.93 6.11
N LYS A 31 4.46 16.95 6.96
CA LYS A 31 4.42 17.76 8.19
C LYS A 31 4.02 16.91 9.39
N GLY A 32 4.87 15.94 9.78
CA GLY A 32 4.62 15.10 10.96
C GLY A 32 3.49 14.11 10.78
N ILE A 33 3.65 13.16 9.85
CA ILE A 33 2.67 12.11 9.59
C ILE A 33 3.01 10.89 10.42
N SER A 34 2.03 10.37 11.16
CA SER A 34 2.15 9.17 11.98
C SER A 34 1.07 8.15 11.63
N GLY A 35 1.38 6.86 11.84
CA GLY A 35 0.43 5.76 11.65
C GLY A 35 1.03 4.40 11.97
N GLU A 36 0.15 3.39 11.98
CA GLU A 36 0.51 2.01 12.25
C GLU A 36 -0.33 1.06 11.39
N LEU A 37 0.28 0.05 10.82
CA LEU A 37 -0.40 -0.99 10.06
C LEU A 37 0.10 -2.36 10.50
N SER A 38 -0.81 -3.27 10.82
CA SER A 38 -0.48 -4.60 11.32
C SER A 38 -1.50 -5.64 10.87
N GLY A 39 -1.11 -6.90 10.90
CA GLY A 39 -2.01 -8.02 10.72
C GLY A 39 -2.42 -8.32 9.27
N GLY A 40 -1.59 -8.05 8.29
CA GLY A 40 -1.89 -8.35 6.89
C GLY A 40 -3.03 -7.48 6.33
N LYS A 41 -3.02 -6.19 6.67
CA LYS A 41 -4.02 -5.21 6.25
C LYS A 41 -3.56 -4.42 5.03
N VAL A 42 -4.55 -3.97 4.26
CA VAL A 42 -4.35 -3.08 3.11
C VAL A 42 -4.87 -1.69 3.46
N CYS A 43 -4.01 -0.69 3.34
CA CYS A 43 -4.32 0.71 3.60
C CYS A 43 -4.27 1.53 2.31
N ALA A 44 -5.35 2.26 2.01
CA ALA A 44 -5.42 3.22 0.93
C ALA A 44 -4.99 4.62 1.41
N ILE A 45 -4.06 5.25 0.73
CA ILE A 45 -3.66 6.64 0.95
C ILE A 45 -4.36 7.51 -0.08
N LEU A 46 -5.28 8.34 0.39
CA LEU A 46 -6.12 9.22 -0.41
C LEU A 46 -5.77 10.69 -0.18
N GLY A 47 -6.12 11.53 -1.12
CA GLY A 47 -5.98 12.97 -1.03
C GLY A 47 -5.84 13.62 -2.40
N PRO A 48 -6.02 14.94 -2.50
CA PRO A 48 -5.91 15.65 -3.77
C PRO A 48 -4.50 15.55 -4.37
N SER A 49 -4.38 15.95 -5.64
CA SER A 49 -3.07 16.07 -6.29
C SER A 49 -2.17 17.03 -5.49
N GLY A 50 -0.90 16.67 -5.34
CA GLY A 50 0.05 17.44 -4.55
C GLY A 50 -0.09 17.32 -3.02
N ALA A 51 -0.99 16.50 -2.48
CA ALA A 51 -1.13 16.28 -1.04
C ALA A 51 0.08 15.62 -0.37
N GLY A 52 0.98 15.00 -1.17
CA GLY A 52 2.20 14.33 -0.67
C GLY A 52 2.11 12.80 -0.64
N LYS A 53 1.10 12.17 -1.29
CA LYS A 53 0.87 10.71 -1.29
C LYS A 53 2.09 9.91 -1.73
N THR A 54 2.55 10.11 -2.97
CA THR A 54 3.74 9.43 -3.52
C THR A 54 5.01 9.77 -2.73
N SER A 55 5.13 11.01 -2.21
CA SER A 55 6.27 11.38 -1.36
C SER A 55 6.27 10.59 -0.06
N LEU A 56 5.12 10.45 0.61
CA LEU A 56 4.98 9.64 1.82
C LEU A 56 5.32 8.18 1.52
N LEU A 57 4.75 7.61 0.46
CA LEU A 57 4.98 6.22 0.07
C LEU A 57 6.48 5.95 -0.17
N ASN A 58 7.17 6.84 -0.90
CA ASN A 58 8.60 6.72 -1.19
C ASN A 58 9.46 6.82 0.07
N ILE A 59 9.10 7.67 1.04
CA ILE A 59 9.83 7.80 2.31
C ILE A 59 9.62 6.56 3.17
N LEU A 60 8.38 6.09 3.31
CA LEU A 60 8.06 4.90 4.08
C LEU A 60 8.72 3.64 3.48
N ALA A 61 8.88 3.60 2.16
CA ALA A 61 9.62 2.56 1.45
C ALA A 61 11.16 2.74 1.50
N ASN A 62 11.66 3.73 2.23
CA ASN A 62 13.09 4.07 2.31
C ASN A 62 13.77 4.31 0.94
N ARG A 63 13.01 4.83 -0.03
CA ARG A 63 13.51 5.17 -1.38
C ARG A 63 14.09 6.58 -1.46
N VAL A 64 13.77 7.43 -0.49
CA VAL A 64 14.25 8.81 -0.38
C VAL A 64 15.32 8.86 0.70
N ARG A 65 16.51 9.37 0.34
CA ARG A 65 17.61 9.56 1.30
C ARG A 65 17.70 11.02 1.70
N ASP A 66 18.10 11.25 2.95
CA ASP A 66 18.50 12.58 3.40
C ASP A 66 19.74 13.04 2.60
N LYS A 67 19.66 14.25 2.02
CA LYS A 67 20.74 14.91 1.28
C LYS A 67 21.05 16.28 1.88
N GLY A 68 20.85 16.42 3.17
CA GLY A 68 21.10 17.65 3.95
C GLY A 68 20.20 18.81 3.51
N ALA A 69 20.79 19.97 3.20
CA ALA A 69 20.04 21.17 2.85
C ALA A 69 19.14 21.03 1.61
N LYS A 70 19.46 20.12 0.69
CA LYS A 70 18.68 19.91 -0.55
C LYS A 70 17.42 19.08 -0.30
N GLN A 71 17.48 18.12 0.62
CA GLN A 71 16.42 17.16 0.85
C GLN A 71 16.55 16.57 2.25
N LYS A 72 15.63 16.91 3.15
CA LYS A 72 15.68 16.50 4.55
C LYS A 72 14.50 15.60 4.88
N VAL A 73 14.77 14.47 5.51
CA VAL A 73 13.78 13.48 5.98
C VAL A 73 13.91 13.39 7.50
N GLY A 74 12.78 13.47 8.22
CA GLY A 74 12.72 13.30 9.66
C GLY A 74 11.64 12.30 10.07
N GLY A 75 11.63 11.97 11.36
CA GLY A 75 10.70 11.00 11.94
C GLY A 75 11.33 9.63 12.14
N LYS A 76 10.51 8.68 12.64
CA LYS A 76 10.93 7.30 12.93
C LYS A 76 10.06 6.35 12.09
N ILE A 77 10.68 5.36 11.44
CA ILE A 77 9.98 4.32 10.66
C ILE A 77 10.50 2.97 11.16
N LEU A 78 9.59 2.13 11.64
CA LEU A 78 9.93 0.86 12.26
C LEU A 78 9.11 -0.28 11.63
N LEU A 79 9.73 -1.43 11.45
CA LEU A 79 9.08 -2.68 11.11
C LEU A 79 9.40 -3.69 12.22
N ASP A 80 8.37 -4.18 12.90
CA ASP A 80 8.49 -5.04 14.09
C ASP A 80 9.37 -4.42 15.19
N GLY A 81 9.22 -3.09 15.40
CA GLY A 81 9.98 -2.33 16.38
C GLY A 81 11.44 -2.01 16.00
N GLN A 82 11.91 -2.46 14.85
CA GLN A 82 13.27 -2.23 14.37
C GLN A 82 13.29 -1.13 13.30
N ALA A 83 14.29 -0.24 13.39
CA ALA A 83 14.48 0.80 12.40
C ALA A 83 14.78 0.19 11.02
N LEU A 84 14.13 0.74 10.00
CA LEU A 84 14.31 0.32 8.63
C LEU A 84 15.66 0.83 8.07
N VAL A 85 16.75 0.08 8.28
CA VAL A 85 18.09 0.45 7.82
C VAL A 85 18.78 -0.73 7.10
N GLY A 86 19.43 -0.44 5.96
CA GLY A 86 20.34 -1.36 5.29
C GLY A 86 19.74 -2.41 4.34
N ASP A 87 20.55 -3.40 3.94
CA ASP A 87 20.18 -4.39 2.92
C ASP A 87 19.12 -5.41 3.36
N GLN A 88 18.98 -5.66 4.65
CA GLN A 88 17.93 -6.54 5.19
C GLN A 88 16.54 -6.00 4.87
N LEU A 89 16.40 -4.69 4.72
CA LEU A 89 15.19 -4.01 4.35
C LEU A 89 14.70 -4.41 2.96
N ARG A 90 15.62 -4.44 1.99
CA ARG A 90 15.29 -4.72 0.58
C ARG A 90 14.67 -6.10 0.38
N LYS A 91 14.93 -7.03 1.31
CA LYS A 91 14.34 -8.38 1.29
C LYS A 91 12.94 -8.44 1.90
N ARG A 92 12.62 -7.47 2.75
CA ARG A 92 11.34 -7.43 3.49
C ARG A 92 10.31 -6.47 2.88
N ILE A 93 10.75 -5.56 1.99
CA ILE A 93 9.92 -4.54 1.36
C ILE A 93 9.86 -4.75 -0.14
N ALA A 94 8.67 -4.69 -0.69
CA ALA A 94 8.41 -4.59 -2.13
C ALA A 94 7.85 -3.21 -2.47
N TYR A 95 8.15 -2.72 -3.66
CA TYR A 95 7.60 -1.46 -4.20
C TYR A 95 7.17 -1.63 -5.65
N VAL A 96 5.88 -1.53 -5.89
CA VAL A 96 5.29 -1.55 -7.23
C VAL A 96 5.08 -0.12 -7.71
N MET A 97 5.68 0.23 -8.82
CA MET A 97 5.57 1.57 -9.41
C MET A 97 4.23 1.76 -10.14
N GLN A 98 3.88 3.01 -10.38
CA GLN A 98 2.69 3.36 -11.13
C GLN A 98 2.73 2.80 -12.56
N GLU A 99 3.88 2.94 -13.24
CA GLU A 99 4.11 2.35 -14.55
C GLU A 99 4.55 0.88 -14.44
N ASP A 100 3.96 0.02 -15.27
CA ASP A 100 4.29 -1.40 -15.33
C ASP A 100 5.51 -1.60 -16.24
N LEU A 101 6.69 -1.70 -15.64
CA LEU A 101 7.94 -1.93 -16.36
C LEU A 101 8.08 -3.43 -16.70
N LEU A 102 7.31 -3.89 -17.69
CA LEU A 102 7.36 -5.26 -18.21
C LEU A 102 8.02 -5.29 -19.59
N PHE A 103 8.78 -6.34 -19.87
CA PHE A 103 9.28 -6.57 -21.23
C PHE A 103 8.12 -7.08 -22.10
N ALA A 104 7.84 -6.38 -23.20
CA ALA A 104 6.72 -6.68 -24.09
C ALA A 104 6.75 -8.10 -24.66
N THR A 105 7.94 -8.64 -24.87
CA THR A 105 8.20 -9.97 -25.44
C THR A 105 8.28 -11.10 -24.41
N GLN A 106 8.13 -10.78 -23.11
CA GLN A 106 8.04 -11.78 -22.07
C GLN A 106 6.58 -12.11 -21.76
N THR A 107 6.36 -13.34 -21.34
CA THR A 107 5.07 -13.77 -20.77
C THR A 107 5.06 -13.55 -19.26
N PRO A 108 3.89 -13.47 -18.58
CA PRO A 108 3.80 -13.41 -17.12
C PRO A 108 4.62 -14.50 -16.43
N ARG A 109 4.56 -15.74 -16.91
CA ARG A 109 5.33 -16.86 -16.36
C ARG A 109 6.83 -16.61 -16.46
N GLU A 110 7.33 -16.18 -17.60
CA GLU A 110 8.73 -15.87 -17.80
C GLU A 110 9.19 -14.70 -16.93
N ALA A 111 8.39 -13.64 -16.82
CA ALA A 111 8.69 -12.47 -16.02
C ALA A 111 8.80 -12.82 -14.52
N LEU A 112 7.85 -13.61 -14.00
CA LEU A 112 7.88 -14.08 -12.61
C LEU A 112 9.07 -15.03 -12.37
N LEU A 113 9.32 -15.96 -13.30
CA LEU A 113 10.44 -16.92 -13.19
C LEU A 113 11.78 -16.19 -13.23
N PHE A 114 11.92 -15.21 -14.11
CA PHE A 114 13.12 -14.38 -14.22
C PHE A 114 13.39 -13.64 -12.89
N SER A 115 12.37 -13.02 -12.31
CA SER A 115 12.47 -12.39 -10.99
C SER A 115 12.87 -13.40 -9.91
N ALA A 116 12.26 -14.58 -9.90
CA ALA A 116 12.59 -15.66 -8.96
C ALA A 116 14.05 -16.14 -9.08
N MET A 117 14.55 -16.23 -10.31
CA MET A 117 15.94 -16.63 -10.56
C MET A 117 16.96 -15.61 -10.06
N LEU A 118 16.68 -14.33 -10.22
CA LEU A 118 17.59 -13.25 -9.84
C LEU A 118 17.56 -12.92 -8.35
N ARG A 119 16.39 -12.99 -7.72
CA ARG A 119 16.16 -12.46 -6.37
C ARG A 119 16.14 -13.52 -5.27
N LEU A 120 15.78 -14.77 -5.59
CA LEU A 120 15.81 -15.86 -4.61
C LEU A 120 17.23 -16.42 -4.48
N PRO A 121 17.62 -16.91 -3.26
CA PRO A 121 18.92 -17.51 -3.04
C PRO A 121 19.22 -18.66 -4.01
N GLN A 122 20.50 -18.85 -4.33
CA GLN A 122 20.93 -19.97 -5.18
C GLN A 122 20.67 -21.33 -4.54
N SER A 123 20.56 -21.41 -3.22
CA SER A 123 20.20 -22.62 -2.47
C SER A 123 18.79 -23.13 -2.76
N VAL A 124 17.89 -22.27 -3.29
CA VAL A 124 16.54 -22.68 -3.72
C VAL A 124 16.63 -23.35 -5.08
N PRO A 125 16.30 -24.65 -5.21
CA PRO A 125 16.40 -25.36 -6.48
C PRO A 125 15.43 -24.81 -7.53
N MET A 126 15.75 -24.98 -8.81
CA MET A 126 14.96 -24.48 -9.93
C MET A 126 13.53 -25.06 -9.95
N SER A 127 13.37 -26.32 -9.53
CA SER A 127 12.05 -26.95 -9.42
C SER A 127 11.15 -26.22 -8.44
N GLU A 128 11.68 -25.85 -7.27
CA GLU A 128 10.94 -25.10 -6.25
C GLU A 128 10.62 -23.67 -6.72
N LYS A 129 11.57 -23.01 -7.42
CA LYS A 129 11.30 -21.68 -8.02
C LYS A 129 10.15 -21.72 -9.01
N LYS A 130 10.10 -22.76 -9.85
CA LYS A 130 9.00 -22.97 -10.81
C LYS A 130 7.67 -23.21 -10.11
N GLU A 131 7.65 -24.06 -9.09
CA GLU A 131 6.45 -24.32 -8.30
C GLU A 131 5.92 -23.04 -7.61
N MET A 132 6.81 -22.23 -7.04
CA MET A 132 6.45 -20.93 -6.48
C MET A 132 5.82 -19.99 -7.52
N VAL A 133 6.35 -19.96 -8.73
CA VAL A 133 5.82 -19.16 -9.84
C VAL A 133 4.44 -19.64 -10.26
N GLU A 134 4.24 -20.95 -10.45
CA GLU A 134 2.92 -21.51 -10.81
C GLU A 134 1.86 -21.18 -9.74
N LYS A 135 2.23 -21.32 -8.47
CA LYS A 135 1.35 -20.93 -7.38
C LYS A 135 1.02 -19.44 -7.42
N MET A 136 2.01 -18.57 -7.66
CA MET A 136 1.81 -17.11 -7.75
C MET A 136 0.91 -16.73 -8.93
N LEU A 137 1.06 -17.39 -10.08
CA LEU A 137 0.17 -17.19 -11.24
C LEU A 137 -1.28 -17.54 -10.89
N GLY A 138 -1.50 -18.64 -10.16
CA GLY A 138 -2.81 -19.04 -9.66
C GLY A 138 -3.39 -18.02 -8.66
N ASP A 139 -2.61 -17.62 -7.66
CA ASP A 139 -3.01 -16.67 -6.62
C ASP A 139 -3.40 -15.31 -7.22
N LEU A 140 -2.70 -14.87 -8.29
CA LEU A 140 -2.96 -13.62 -9.01
C LEU A 140 -4.04 -13.74 -10.11
N GLY A 141 -4.55 -14.94 -10.39
CA GLY A 141 -5.52 -15.17 -11.48
C GLY A 141 -4.92 -14.88 -12.86
N LEU A 142 -3.67 -15.32 -13.10
CA LEU A 142 -2.93 -15.13 -14.36
C LEU A 142 -2.73 -16.42 -15.15
N MET A 143 -3.31 -17.55 -14.69
CA MET A 143 -3.10 -18.86 -15.33
C MET A 143 -3.49 -18.89 -16.80
N GLU A 144 -4.63 -18.27 -17.17
CA GLU A 144 -5.14 -18.26 -18.54
C GLU A 144 -4.22 -17.48 -19.49
N CYS A 145 -3.61 -16.40 -19.02
CA CYS A 145 -2.71 -15.56 -19.82
C CYS A 145 -1.22 -15.82 -19.55
N ALA A 146 -0.89 -16.83 -18.76
CA ALA A 146 0.48 -17.09 -18.28
C ALA A 146 1.52 -17.24 -19.40
N ASN A 147 1.11 -17.67 -20.60
CA ASN A 147 1.95 -17.88 -21.78
C ASN A 147 1.69 -16.84 -22.89
N THR A 148 0.87 -15.83 -22.64
CA THR A 148 0.64 -14.72 -23.58
C THR A 148 1.66 -13.62 -23.33
N TYR A 149 2.19 -12.98 -24.35
CA TYR A 149 3.14 -11.87 -24.20
C TYR A 149 2.54 -10.74 -23.37
N CYS A 150 3.37 -10.08 -22.56
CA CYS A 150 2.96 -8.89 -21.85
C CYS A 150 2.51 -7.78 -22.80
N GLY A 151 3.22 -7.65 -23.93
CA GLY A 151 2.87 -6.72 -24.99
C GLY A 151 3.04 -5.25 -24.62
N ASP A 152 3.07 -4.42 -25.65
CA ASP A 152 3.11 -2.96 -25.57
C ASP A 152 2.20 -2.34 -26.67
N HIS A 153 2.50 -1.09 -27.08
CA HIS A 153 1.78 -0.42 -28.17
C HIS A 153 2.03 -1.02 -29.56
N MET A 154 3.10 -1.80 -29.73
CA MET A 154 3.48 -2.46 -31.00
C MET A 154 3.11 -3.95 -30.99
N ILE A 155 3.21 -4.59 -29.85
CA ILE A 155 3.02 -6.02 -29.67
C ILE A 155 1.72 -6.23 -28.88
N ARG A 156 0.74 -6.90 -29.50
CA ARG A 156 -0.49 -7.29 -28.80
C ARG A 156 -0.15 -8.22 -27.63
N GLY A 157 -0.68 -7.92 -26.48
CA GLY A 157 -0.41 -8.67 -25.26
C GLY A 157 -1.60 -8.78 -24.34
N ILE A 158 -1.31 -9.04 -23.07
CA ILE A 158 -2.28 -9.16 -21.99
C ILE A 158 -2.94 -7.81 -21.67
N SER A 159 -4.08 -7.83 -20.98
CA SER A 159 -4.82 -6.64 -20.55
C SER A 159 -4.03 -5.80 -19.52
N GLY A 160 -4.41 -4.53 -19.35
CA GLY A 160 -3.79 -3.64 -18.35
C GLY A 160 -3.86 -4.20 -16.92
N GLY A 161 -5.00 -4.78 -16.54
CA GLY A 161 -5.16 -5.43 -15.23
C GLY A 161 -4.27 -6.66 -15.05
N GLU A 162 -4.05 -7.45 -16.09
CA GLU A 162 -3.12 -8.58 -16.08
C GLU A 162 -1.67 -8.10 -16.01
N LYS A 163 -1.31 -7.02 -16.72
CA LYS A 163 0.01 -6.38 -16.60
C LYS A 163 0.27 -5.93 -15.16
N LYS A 164 -0.68 -5.23 -14.55
CA LYS A 164 -0.57 -4.78 -13.16
C LYS A 164 -0.40 -5.96 -12.20
N ARG A 165 -1.21 -7.02 -12.33
CA ARG A 165 -1.07 -8.22 -11.50
C ARG A 165 0.28 -8.92 -11.74
N THR A 166 0.78 -8.93 -12.97
CA THR A 166 2.12 -9.47 -13.29
C THR A 166 3.21 -8.65 -12.60
N ALA A 167 3.17 -7.31 -12.69
CA ALA A 167 4.11 -6.42 -12.00
C ALA A 167 4.09 -6.61 -10.47
N ILE A 168 2.91 -6.76 -9.89
CA ILE A 168 2.74 -7.11 -8.47
C ILE A 168 3.38 -8.46 -8.17
N GLY A 169 3.14 -9.48 -9.00
CA GLY A 169 3.71 -10.82 -8.84
C GLY A 169 5.23 -10.84 -8.83
N ILE A 170 5.86 -10.07 -9.72
CA ILE A 170 7.33 -9.91 -9.77
C ILE A 170 7.88 -9.46 -8.41
N GLU A 171 7.20 -8.54 -7.74
CA GLU A 171 7.62 -8.04 -6.44
C GLU A 171 7.29 -9.02 -5.30
N LEU A 172 6.21 -9.79 -5.41
CA LEU A 172 5.76 -10.75 -4.41
C LEU A 172 6.60 -12.05 -4.36
N VAL A 173 7.38 -12.34 -5.38
CA VAL A 173 8.25 -13.55 -5.43
C VAL A 173 9.14 -13.66 -4.19
N MET A 174 9.60 -12.53 -3.65
CA MET A 174 10.44 -12.47 -2.44
C MET A 174 9.67 -12.68 -1.14
N ARG A 175 8.34 -12.86 -1.18
CA ARG A 175 7.46 -12.93 -0.01
C ARG A 175 7.72 -11.77 0.98
N PRO A 176 7.58 -10.53 0.53
CA PRO A 176 7.86 -9.37 1.37
C PRO A 176 6.89 -9.29 2.54
N THR A 177 7.33 -8.69 3.64
CA THR A 177 6.50 -8.43 4.82
C THR A 177 5.65 -7.16 4.63
N LEU A 178 6.12 -6.26 3.77
CA LEU A 178 5.53 -4.95 3.52
C LEU A 178 5.58 -4.62 2.03
N ILE A 179 4.45 -4.21 1.48
CA ILE A 179 4.29 -3.88 0.06
C ILE A 179 3.80 -2.44 -0.08
N PHE A 180 4.48 -1.69 -0.91
CA PHE A 180 4.08 -0.34 -1.32
C PHE A 180 3.66 -0.37 -2.79
N LEU A 181 2.50 0.23 -3.11
CA LEU A 181 2.04 0.37 -4.49
C LEU A 181 1.68 1.83 -4.76
N ASP A 182 2.26 2.38 -5.81
CA ASP A 182 1.93 3.72 -6.26
C ASP A 182 0.88 3.64 -7.36
N GLU A 183 -0.35 4.09 -7.06
CA GLU A 183 -1.51 4.11 -7.94
C GLU A 183 -1.77 2.78 -8.70
N PRO A 184 -1.96 1.64 -8.01
CA PRO A 184 -2.08 0.33 -8.65
C PRO A 184 -3.34 0.16 -9.53
N THR A 185 -4.27 1.11 -9.49
CA THR A 185 -5.51 1.10 -10.28
C THR A 185 -5.52 2.14 -11.40
N SER A 186 -4.45 2.91 -11.54
CA SER A 186 -4.33 3.95 -12.59
C SER A 186 -4.37 3.32 -13.99
N GLY A 187 -5.19 3.91 -14.88
CA GLY A 187 -5.33 3.43 -16.27
C GLY A 187 -6.12 2.13 -16.43
N LEU A 188 -6.76 1.63 -15.35
CA LEU A 188 -7.63 0.46 -15.41
C LEU A 188 -9.10 0.88 -15.41
N ASP A 189 -9.94 0.09 -16.07
CA ASP A 189 -11.39 0.16 -15.90
C ASP A 189 -11.81 -0.29 -14.49
N SER A 190 -13.04 0.02 -14.08
CA SER A 190 -13.53 -0.25 -12.72
C SER A 190 -13.49 -1.73 -12.34
N PHE A 191 -13.77 -2.63 -13.29
CA PHE A 191 -13.75 -4.07 -13.04
C PHE A 191 -12.32 -4.59 -12.84
N ALA A 192 -11.40 -4.19 -13.71
CA ALA A 192 -9.99 -4.56 -13.57
C ALA A 192 -9.37 -4.00 -12.29
N ALA A 193 -9.67 -2.73 -11.94
CA ALA A 193 -9.24 -2.09 -10.70
C ALA A 193 -9.74 -2.85 -9.47
N HIS A 194 -11.03 -3.21 -9.43
CA HIS A 194 -11.62 -4.00 -8.34
C HIS A 194 -10.92 -5.36 -8.20
N ASN A 195 -10.69 -6.07 -9.30
CA ASN A 195 -10.02 -7.37 -9.29
C ASN A 195 -8.58 -7.28 -8.78
N VAL A 196 -7.83 -6.24 -9.17
CA VAL A 196 -6.46 -6.01 -8.67
C VAL A 196 -6.47 -5.80 -7.15
N VAL A 197 -7.33 -4.91 -6.64
CA VAL A 197 -7.41 -4.61 -5.21
C VAL A 197 -7.89 -5.80 -4.41
N LYS A 198 -8.91 -6.52 -4.89
CA LYS A 198 -9.40 -7.75 -4.27
C LYS A 198 -8.28 -8.78 -4.11
N LYS A 199 -7.49 -9.02 -5.17
CA LYS A 199 -6.34 -9.94 -5.13
C LYS A 199 -5.26 -9.47 -4.15
N LEU A 200 -5.01 -8.16 -4.07
CA LEU A 200 -4.08 -7.60 -3.07
C LEU A 200 -4.55 -7.86 -1.64
N VAL A 201 -5.84 -7.67 -1.35
CA VAL A 201 -6.41 -7.93 -0.02
C VAL A 201 -6.35 -9.41 0.32
N GLU A 202 -6.72 -10.30 -0.61
CA GLU A 202 -6.60 -11.75 -0.44
C GLU A 202 -5.14 -12.17 -0.12
N LEU A 203 -4.17 -11.66 -0.88
CA LEU A 203 -2.75 -11.94 -0.70
C LEU A 203 -2.22 -11.39 0.63
N ALA A 204 -2.55 -10.14 0.97
CA ALA A 204 -2.15 -9.52 2.23
C ALA A 204 -2.62 -10.36 3.42
N HIS A 205 -3.89 -10.76 3.42
CA HIS A 205 -4.48 -11.59 4.46
C HIS A 205 -3.84 -12.99 4.52
N ASN A 206 -3.69 -13.66 3.36
CA ASN A 206 -3.20 -15.04 3.30
C ASN A 206 -1.71 -15.14 3.65
N GLN A 207 -0.90 -14.16 3.24
CA GLN A 207 0.54 -14.14 3.47
C GLN A 207 0.93 -13.39 4.76
N GLY A 208 0.00 -12.68 5.39
CA GLY A 208 0.27 -11.86 6.58
C GLY A 208 1.12 -10.62 6.29
N CYS A 209 1.18 -10.16 5.03
CA CYS A 209 1.93 -8.97 4.64
C CYS A 209 1.06 -7.71 4.72
N ASN A 210 1.65 -6.60 5.12
CA ASN A 210 0.97 -5.30 5.15
C ASN A 210 1.14 -4.59 3.80
N VAL A 211 0.09 -3.91 3.35
CA VAL A 211 0.08 -3.20 2.06
C VAL A 211 -0.32 -1.75 2.26
N LEU A 212 0.50 -0.83 1.76
CA LEU A 212 0.15 0.58 1.62
C LEU A 212 0.11 0.93 0.14
N CYS A 213 -1.00 1.51 -0.31
CA CYS A 213 -1.10 1.96 -1.69
C CYS A 213 -1.66 3.39 -1.75
N THR A 214 -1.13 4.18 -2.68
CA THR A 214 -1.76 5.44 -3.07
C THR A 214 -2.89 5.12 -4.04
N ILE A 215 -4.02 5.78 -3.89
CA ILE A 215 -5.17 5.60 -4.79
C ILE A 215 -5.66 6.97 -5.24
N HIS A 216 -5.96 7.09 -6.52
CA HIS A 216 -6.58 8.27 -7.10
C HIS A 216 -8.03 7.93 -7.49
N GLN A 217 -9.02 8.61 -6.90
CA GLN A 217 -10.45 8.49 -7.20
C GLN A 217 -10.94 7.04 -7.39
N PRO A 218 -10.88 6.18 -6.35
CA PRO A 218 -11.35 4.81 -6.45
C PRO A 218 -12.88 4.79 -6.60
N SER A 219 -13.43 3.82 -7.32
CA SER A 219 -14.88 3.57 -7.26
C SER A 219 -15.30 3.19 -5.83
N SER A 220 -16.58 3.37 -5.50
CA SER A 220 -17.11 3.03 -4.16
C SER A 220 -16.82 1.57 -3.80
N GLU A 221 -17.00 0.66 -4.75
CA GLU A 221 -16.72 -0.77 -4.59
C GLU A 221 -15.26 -1.04 -4.28
N VAL A 222 -14.34 -0.42 -5.02
CA VAL A 222 -12.89 -0.53 -4.78
C VAL A 222 -12.53 0.02 -3.40
N PHE A 223 -13.10 1.18 -3.02
CA PHE A 223 -12.77 1.81 -1.75
C PHE A 223 -13.21 0.98 -0.54
N HIS A 224 -14.39 0.38 -0.58
CA HIS A 224 -14.89 -0.47 0.50
C HIS A 224 -14.13 -1.81 0.64
N THR A 225 -13.31 -2.19 -0.35
CA THR A 225 -12.45 -3.38 -0.25
C THR A 225 -11.24 -3.16 0.67
N PHE A 226 -10.82 -1.91 0.89
CA PHE A 226 -9.69 -1.60 1.78
C PHE A 226 -10.05 -1.77 3.26
N ASN A 227 -9.06 -2.24 4.05
CA ASN A 227 -9.20 -2.35 5.49
C ASN A 227 -9.11 -0.97 6.17
N ASN A 228 -8.08 -0.21 5.78
CA ASN A 228 -7.74 1.09 6.35
C ASN A 228 -7.65 2.16 5.27
N ALA A 229 -7.89 3.40 5.68
CA ALA A 229 -7.71 4.57 4.85
C ALA A 229 -6.90 5.63 5.58
N MET A 230 -6.05 6.35 4.84
CA MET A 230 -5.36 7.55 5.28
C MET A 230 -5.78 8.71 4.37
N LEU A 231 -6.26 9.79 4.95
CA LEU A 231 -6.58 11.02 4.22
C LEU A 231 -5.45 12.03 4.38
N LEU A 232 -4.82 12.42 3.27
CA LEU A 232 -3.74 13.40 3.22
C LEU A 232 -4.19 14.71 2.59
N TYR A 233 -3.79 15.83 3.23
CA TYR A 233 -4.00 17.16 2.71
C TYR A 233 -2.82 18.08 3.06
N LYS A 234 -2.24 18.76 2.06
CA LYS A 234 -1.11 19.70 2.22
C LYS A 234 0.01 19.17 3.12
N GLY A 235 0.33 17.88 3.01
CA GLY A 235 1.38 17.23 3.78
C GLY A 235 1.00 16.85 5.22
N LYS A 236 -0.25 16.98 5.62
CA LYS A 236 -0.77 16.55 6.94
C LYS A 236 -1.70 15.35 6.78
N SER A 237 -1.71 14.43 7.74
CA SER A 237 -2.75 13.41 7.84
C SER A 237 -3.96 13.98 8.58
N LEU A 238 -5.13 13.96 7.93
CA LEU A 238 -6.40 14.37 8.54
C LEU A 238 -7.08 13.20 9.24
N PHE A 239 -6.94 12.01 8.68
CA PHE A 239 -7.50 10.77 9.20
C PHE A 239 -6.56 9.61 8.91
N PHE A 240 -6.51 8.66 9.85
CA PHE A 240 -5.92 7.33 9.64
C PHE A 240 -6.68 6.33 10.51
N GLY A 241 -7.33 5.37 9.89
CA GLY A 241 -8.16 4.37 10.58
C GLY A 241 -8.84 3.42 9.60
N SER A 242 -9.78 2.60 10.07
CA SER A 242 -10.56 1.74 9.20
C SER A 242 -11.55 2.52 8.34
N VAL A 243 -11.93 1.97 7.17
CA VAL A 243 -12.91 2.60 6.28
C VAL A 243 -14.27 2.79 6.96
N PRO A 244 -14.80 1.84 7.77
CA PRO A 244 -16.00 2.06 8.56
C PRO A 244 -15.87 3.20 9.59
N GLN A 245 -14.72 3.33 10.27
CA GLN A 245 -14.45 4.44 11.20
C GLN A 245 -14.45 5.80 10.52
N LEU A 246 -13.93 5.87 9.27
CA LEU A 246 -14.02 7.11 8.47
C LEU A 246 -15.48 7.49 8.23
N SER A 247 -16.31 6.57 7.77
CA SER A 247 -17.73 6.81 7.49
C SER A 247 -18.47 7.27 8.74
N ALA A 248 -18.34 6.54 9.86
CA ALA A 248 -18.95 6.88 11.14
C ALA A 248 -18.47 8.25 11.67
N GLY A 249 -17.16 8.52 11.54
CA GLY A 249 -16.57 9.77 11.98
C GLY A 249 -17.08 10.99 11.21
N LEU A 250 -17.24 10.88 9.90
CA LEU A 250 -17.83 11.96 9.09
C LEU A 250 -19.30 12.16 9.44
N ALA A 251 -20.08 11.10 9.61
CA ALA A 251 -21.49 11.17 9.98
C ALA A 251 -21.70 11.86 11.34
N SER A 252 -20.89 11.50 12.35
CA SER A 252 -20.99 12.07 13.70
C SER A 252 -20.60 13.56 13.77
N ASN A 253 -19.89 14.08 12.77
CA ASN A 253 -19.49 15.48 12.70
C ASN A 253 -20.34 16.31 11.73
N ALA A 254 -21.56 15.85 11.39
CA ALA A 254 -22.51 16.51 10.50
C ALA A 254 -21.97 16.76 9.06
N VAL A 255 -20.96 16.00 8.65
CA VAL A 255 -20.39 16.03 7.30
C VAL A 255 -20.41 14.62 6.68
N GLY A 256 -21.43 13.85 7.02
CA GLY A 256 -21.62 12.48 6.56
C GLY A 256 -21.73 12.38 5.03
N CYS A 257 -21.26 11.28 4.48
CA CYS A 257 -21.40 10.99 3.07
C CYS A 257 -22.86 10.69 2.72
N PRO A 258 -23.48 11.36 1.72
CA PRO A 258 -24.79 11.00 1.24
C PRO A 258 -24.86 9.53 0.79
N ALA A 259 -26.02 8.89 0.93
CA ALA A 259 -26.20 7.43 0.74
C ALA A 259 -25.76 6.95 -0.67
N GLU A 260 -25.92 7.78 -1.70
CA GLU A 260 -25.59 7.43 -3.08
C GLU A 260 -24.23 8.00 -3.54
N TYR A 261 -23.45 8.56 -2.61
CA TYR A 261 -22.19 9.18 -2.94
C TYR A 261 -21.00 8.27 -2.60
N ASN A 262 -19.93 8.36 -3.39
CA ASN A 262 -18.68 7.65 -3.11
C ASN A 262 -17.98 8.27 -1.89
N LEU A 263 -17.77 7.49 -0.84
CA LEU A 263 -17.13 7.95 0.41
C LEU A 263 -15.72 8.52 0.18
N ALA A 264 -14.96 7.96 -0.76
CA ALA A 264 -13.61 8.47 -1.09
C ALA A 264 -13.70 9.85 -1.76
N ASP A 265 -14.57 10.01 -2.76
CA ASP A 265 -14.76 11.28 -3.47
C ASP A 265 -15.36 12.33 -2.56
N HIS A 266 -16.33 11.96 -1.74
CA HIS A 266 -16.91 12.84 -0.71
C HIS A 266 -15.82 13.36 0.23
N SER A 267 -14.96 12.46 0.74
CA SER A 267 -13.87 12.83 1.64
C SER A 267 -12.88 13.79 0.97
N ILE A 268 -12.51 13.54 -0.29
CA ILE A 268 -11.59 14.42 -1.04
C ILE A 268 -12.23 15.79 -1.31
N THR A 269 -13.50 15.81 -1.72
CA THR A 269 -14.26 17.07 -1.96
C THR A 269 -14.37 17.88 -0.68
N LEU A 270 -14.74 17.23 0.44
CA LEU A 270 -14.81 17.86 1.75
C LEU A 270 -13.49 18.54 2.13
N ILE A 271 -12.37 17.86 1.93
CA ILE A 271 -11.03 18.37 2.23
C ILE A 271 -10.69 19.58 1.35
N GLN A 272 -11.13 19.60 0.10
CA GLN A 272 -10.83 20.68 -0.85
C GLN A 272 -11.71 21.91 -0.68
N THR A 273 -12.95 21.73 -0.21
CA THR A 273 -13.95 22.80 -0.09
C THR A 273 -14.06 23.38 1.30
N THR A 274 -13.49 22.73 2.32
CA THR A 274 -13.57 23.17 3.72
C THR A 274 -12.36 24.01 4.10
N ASP A 275 -12.60 25.09 4.86
CA ASP A 275 -11.54 25.95 5.39
C ASP A 275 -10.59 25.22 6.32
N GLU A 276 -9.32 25.64 6.39
CA GLU A 276 -8.29 24.95 7.19
C GLU A 276 -8.65 24.88 8.68
N GLU A 277 -9.28 25.90 9.25
CA GLU A 277 -9.69 25.90 10.66
C GLU A 277 -10.74 24.80 10.94
N LYS A 278 -11.73 24.67 10.05
CA LYS A 278 -12.75 23.59 10.16
C LYS A 278 -12.15 22.22 9.92
N LEU A 279 -11.17 22.10 9.02
CA LEU A 279 -10.46 20.83 8.80
C LEU A 279 -9.63 20.43 10.03
N ASP A 280 -8.96 21.36 10.70
CA ASP A 280 -8.23 21.08 11.93
C ASP A 280 -9.18 20.71 13.09
N ALA A 281 -10.38 21.30 13.16
CA ALA A 281 -11.42 20.89 14.10
C ALA A 281 -11.94 19.47 13.80
N LEU A 282 -12.24 19.18 12.53
CA LEU A 282 -12.65 17.84 12.09
C LEU A 282 -11.58 16.79 12.38
N LYS A 283 -10.30 17.10 12.11
CA LYS A 283 -9.17 16.22 12.47
C LYS A 283 -9.14 15.87 13.95
N LYS A 284 -9.32 16.88 14.83
CA LYS A 284 -9.35 16.66 16.29
C LYS A 284 -10.54 15.77 16.70
N ALA A 285 -11.71 16.00 16.11
CA ALA A 285 -12.90 15.22 16.36
C ALA A 285 -12.73 13.76 15.93
N LEU A 286 -12.24 13.51 14.71
CA LEU A 286 -11.95 12.18 14.19
C LEU A 286 -10.90 11.44 15.04
N ALA A 287 -9.85 12.13 15.48
CA ALA A 287 -8.84 11.57 16.37
C ALA A 287 -9.37 11.24 17.76
N GLY A 288 -10.33 12.01 18.27
CA GLY A 288 -11.03 11.75 19.54
C GLY A 288 -11.82 10.44 19.49
N MET A 289 -12.55 10.20 18.41
CA MET A 289 -13.34 8.98 18.21
C MET A 289 -12.46 7.72 18.13
N LEU A 290 -11.33 7.79 17.45
CA LEU A 290 -10.39 6.68 17.36
C LEU A 290 -9.78 6.29 18.71
N ARG A 291 -9.73 7.21 19.68
CA ARG A 291 -9.28 6.95 21.06
C ARG A 291 -10.34 6.30 21.92
N SER A 292 -11.61 6.57 21.69
CA SER A 292 -12.73 5.97 22.44
C SER A 292 -13.00 4.52 22.05
N ASP A 293 -12.69 4.13 20.81
CA ASP A 293 -12.82 2.75 20.31
C ASP A 293 -11.62 1.86 20.66
N SER A 294 -10.71 2.31 21.54
CA SER A 294 -9.41 1.68 21.75
C SER A 294 -9.46 0.40 22.58
N ASN A 295 -9.61 -0.73 21.89
CA ASN A 295 -8.78 -1.92 22.09
C ASN A 295 -7.52 -1.90 21.17
N THR A 296 -7.17 -0.76 20.61
CA THR A 296 -5.98 -0.60 19.75
C THR A 296 -4.93 0.19 20.54
N PRO A 297 -3.71 -0.31 20.75
CA PRO A 297 -2.66 0.41 21.46
C PRO A 297 -2.31 1.71 20.71
N VAL A 298 -2.63 2.83 21.32
CA VAL A 298 -2.19 4.14 20.83
C VAL A 298 -0.67 4.24 21.08
N PHE A 299 0.10 4.24 20.01
CA PHE A 299 1.53 4.55 20.06
C PHE A 299 1.70 5.95 20.66
N ARG A 300 2.11 6.01 21.92
CA ARG A 300 2.66 7.24 22.52
C ARG A 300 4.17 7.22 22.27
N PRO A 301 4.73 8.19 21.54
CA PRO A 301 6.17 8.33 21.51
C PRO A 301 6.64 8.57 22.95
N SER A 302 7.39 7.61 23.50
CA SER A 302 8.11 7.81 24.75
C SER A 302 9.05 9.01 24.55
N ARG A 303 8.88 10.03 25.38
CA ARG A 303 9.89 11.10 25.52
C ARG A 303 11.17 10.44 26.01
N LEU A 304 12.12 10.32 25.13
CA LEU A 304 13.55 10.15 25.42
C LEU A 304 14.31 11.08 24.50
#